data_86320d399fa9bcefdd91e1be6e9c916a
#
_entry.id   86320d399fa9bcefdd91e1be6e9c916a
#
_cell.length_a   1.000
_cell.length_b   1.000
_cell.length_c   1.000
_cell.angle_alpha   90.00
_cell.angle_beta   90.00
_cell.angle_gamma   90.00
#
_symmetry.space_group_name_H-M   'P 1'
#
loop_
_entity.id
_entity.type
_entity.pdbx_description
1 polymer ?
#
loop_
_entity_poly.entity_id
_entity_poly.type
_entity_poly.pdbx_seq_one_letter_code
_entity_poly.pdbx_strand_id
1 'polypeptide(L)'
;MKKIAALMLALVLAIAAIGCSAPADQNQDNTPANDNKEPYRVAMVTDTGGINDQSFNASAWAGLQRAQEELGCEVKYFESKTDADYAPNLETAVDEGYDLILCIGFLMADTLKEVAANYPDQTFAIVDNSSVGDNVIGVNFATEQCSYLVGVAAATMTKTNNVGFVIGMVSPVMNTFGYGFYAGVRDTNPDCQVQCYNANSFGDAAGGKAATINMYTNGADVVYHAAGATGLGVIEAGKEQGKLVIGVDQDQSSLAPEAVLTSAVKRVDNGVFALCKDGVEGTLKPGSDVNYDITSGAVDVAPTDTLMSDECKAAVAAAKEKILSGEIKVPATTEEFDAAYGPDYYTLDD
;
A
#
# COMPACT_ATOMS: atom_id res chain seq x y z
N MET A 1 36.11 -8.74 67.53
CA MET A 1 36.77 -9.91 68.21
C MET A 1 37.05 -10.94 67.10
N LYS A 2 38.30 -11.11 66.92
CA LYS A 2 39.07 -12.36 66.75
C LYS A 2 38.65 -13.18 65.52
N LYS A 3 39.48 -13.17 64.43
CA LYS A 3 40.69 -14.00 64.27
C LYS A 3 40.30 -15.40 63.75
N ILE A 4 40.81 -16.10 62.73
CA ILE A 4 42.21 -16.30 62.28
C ILE A 4 42.04 -17.26 61.10
N ALA A 5 42.56 -17.04 59.91
CA ALA A 5 43.77 -17.57 59.30
C ALA A 5 43.71 -19.04 58.92
N ALA A 6 43.89 -19.36 57.66
CA ALA A 6 45.15 -19.59 56.95
C ALA A 6 45.60 -21.06 56.87
N LEU A 7 46.09 -21.37 55.74
CA LEU A 7 47.28 -22.14 55.36
C LEU A 7 46.99 -23.50 54.65
N MET A 8 47.37 -23.52 53.37
CA MET A 8 48.54 -24.22 52.76
C MET A 8 48.38 -25.74 52.69
N LEU A 9 48.71 -26.45 51.66
CA LEU A 9 49.95 -26.56 50.90
C LEU A 9 49.80 -27.71 49.86
N ALA A 10 50.27 -27.50 48.70
CA ALA A 10 50.75 -28.34 47.63
C ALA A 10 51.30 -29.74 47.96
N LEU A 11 51.16 -30.68 47.00
CA LEU A 11 52.21 -31.63 46.51
C LEU A 11 51.56 -32.54 45.44
N VAL A 12 51.89 -32.45 44.18
CA VAL A 12 53.01 -32.88 43.35
C VAL A 12 53.11 -34.40 43.14
N LEU A 13 53.15 -34.78 41.81
CA LEU A 13 53.73 -35.95 41.18
C LEU A 13 52.89 -37.26 41.16
N ALA A 14 52.63 -37.83 40.09
CA ALA A 14 53.11 -38.16 38.72
C ALA A 14 52.97 -39.66 38.44
N ILE A 15 52.73 -40.00 37.15
CA ILE A 15 53.06 -41.22 36.43
C ILE A 15 52.10 -42.39 36.57
N ALA A 16 51.38 -42.79 35.55
CA ALA A 16 51.84 -43.65 34.45
C ALA A 16 50.71 -43.94 33.46
N ALA A 17 51.07 -43.92 32.20
CA ALA A 17 50.26 -44.32 31.06
C ALA A 17 49.90 -45.79 31.09
N ILE A 18 48.66 -46.12 30.75
CA ILE A 18 48.35 -47.36 29.97
C ILE A 18 47.09 -46.98 29.12
N GLY A 19 47.21 -47.15 27.82
CA GLY A 19 46.18 -46.85 26.88
C GLY A 19 45.07 -47.92 26.86
N CYS A 20 43.87 -47.45 26.53
CA CYS A 20 42.84 -48.24 25.86
C CYS A 20 41.97 -47.30 25.02
N SER A 21 41.99 -47.55 23.74
CA SER A 21 41.18 -46.90 22.73
C SER A 21 39.68 -47.12 22.96
N ALA A 22 38.90 -45.99 23.00
CA ALA A 22 37.46 -45.98 22.84
C ALA A 22 37.07 -44.82 21.92
N PRO A 23 35.95 -44.91 21.19
CA PRO A 23 35.74 -44.14 19.96
C PRO A 23 35.46 -42.66 20.24
N ALA A 24 35.88 -41.84 19.30
CA ALA A 24 35.67 -40.40 19.29
C ALA A 24 34.17 -40.09 19.20
N ASP A 25 33.65 -39.58 20.30
CA ASP A 25 32.39 -38.86 20.33
C ASP A 25 32.63 -37.49 19.70
N GLN A 26 32.15 -37.32 18.47
CA GLN A 26 32.13 -36.02 17.83
C GLN A 26 31.04 -35.18 18.50
N ASN A 27 31.39 -34.48 19.57
CA ASN A 27 30.64 -33.32 19.99
C ASN A 27 30.80 -32.26 18.88
N GLN A 28 29.82 -32.20 17.97
CA GLN A 28 29.59 -31.02 17.15
C GLN A 28 29.24 -29.88 18.12
N ASP A 29 30.20 -29.03 18.31
CA ASP A 29 30.02 -27.70 18.89
C ASP A 29 29.07 -26.95 17.94
N ASN A 30 27.75 -27.09 18.18
CA ASN A 30 26.73 -26.24 17.60
C ASN A 30 26.75 -24.91 18.35
N THR A 31 27.84 -24.18 18.19
CA THR A 31 27.79 -22.73 18.38
C THR A 31 26.94 -22.20 17.23
N PRO A 32 25.80 -21.54 17.48
CA PRO A 32 25.09 -20.86 16.41
C PRO A 32 26.07 -19.90 15.75
N ALA A 33 26.27 -20.02 14.46
CA ALA A 33 26.98 -19.01 13.70
C ALA A 33 26.26 -17.69 14.01
N ASN A 34 26.96 -16.82 14.72
CA ASN A 34 26.52 -15.45 14.91
C ASN A 34 26.79 -14.79 13.55
N ASP A 35 25.83 -14.90 12.65
CA ASP A 35 25.82 -14.18 11.38
C ASP A 35 25.63 -12.69 11.72
N ASN A 36 26.73 -12.03 12.06
CA ASN A 36 26.82 -10.57 12.18
C ASN A 36 26.68 -9.93 10.79
N LYS A 37 25.64 -10.32 10.02
CA LYS A 37 25.27 -9.57 8.82
C LYS A 37 24.57 -8.31 9.32
N GLU A 38 25.07 -7.15 8.91
CA GLU A 38 24.38 -5.89 9.19
C GLU A 38 22.94 -5.99 8.63
N PRO A 39 21.94 -5.41 9.34
CA PRO A 39 20.56 -5.45 8.87
C PRO A 39 20.44 -4.75 7.52
N TYR A 40 19.61 -5.28 6.64
CA TYR A 40 19.25 -4.60 5.39
C TYR A 40 18.45 -3.35 5.72
N ARG A 41 18.89 -2.19 5.22
CA ARG A 41 18.37 -0.89 5.60
C ARG A 41 17.44 -0.34 4.53
N VAL A 42 16.20 -0.02 4.90
CA VAL A 42 15.19 0.46 3.96
C VAL A 42 14.59 1.77 4.45
N ALA A 43 14.64 2.79 3.60
CA ALA A 43 13.96 4.05 3.82
C ALA A 43 12.72 4.17 2.92
N MET A 44 11.69 4.88 3.37
CA MET A 44 10.62 5.37 2.52
C MET A 44 10.48 6.89 2.61
N VAL A 45 10.14 7.50 1.49
CA VAL A 45 9.77 8.92 1.40
C VAL A 45 8.27 8.96 1.07
N THR A 46 7.49 9.66 1.90
CA THR A 46 6.04 9.80 1.67
C THR A 46 5.76 10.86 0.61
N ASP A 47 4.61 10.76 -0.03
CA ASP A 47 4.03 11.90 -0.73
C ASP A 47 3.43 12.94 0.24
N THR A 48 2.73 13.95 -0.28
CA THR A 48 2.12 15.04 0.50
C THR A 48 0.92 14.63 1.33
N GLY A 49 0.42 13.39 1.18
CA GLY A 49 -0.64 12.81 2.03
C GLY A 49 -0.18 12.54 3.46
N GLY A 50 1.14 12.32 3.63
CA GLY A 50 1.79 12.09 4.91
C GLY A 50 1.55 10.69 5.49
N ILE A 51 2.34 10.34 6.52
CA ILE A 51 2.38 8.99 7.09
C ILE A 51 1.08 8.58 7.81
N ASN A 52 0.27 9.53 8.23
CA ASN A 52 -0.96 9.30 9.00
C ASN A 52 -2.24 9.35 8.15
N ASP A 53 -2.14 9.15 6.84
CA ASP A 53 -3.27 9.22 5.90
C ASP A 53 -4.32 8.12 6.12
N GLN A 54 -4.04 7.11 6.95
CA GLN A 54 -4.87 5.92 7.16
C GLN A 54 -5.24 5.22 5.83
N SER A 55 -4.36 5.30 4.85
CA SER A 55 -4.56 4.88 3.46
C SER A 55 -3.22 4.42 2.86
N PHE A 56 -2.76 5.07 1.81
CA PHE A 56 -1.65 4.71 0.95
C PHE A 56 -0.29 4.70 1.66
N ASN A 57 0.12 5.85 2.27
CA ASN A 57 1.39 5.94 2.98
C ASN A 57 1.41 5.08 4.25
N ALA A 58 0.29 5.05 4.98
CA ALA A 58 0.15 4.20 6.17
C ALA A 58 0.25 2.70 5.80
N SER A 59 -0.32 2.29 4.65
CA SER A 59 -0.20 0.92 4.13
C SER A 59 1.26 0.59 3.78
N ALA A 60 1.97 1.48 3.08
CA ALA A 60 3.39 1.29 2.77
C ALA A 60 4.24 1.13 4.04
N TRP A 61 3.99 1.99 5.04
CA TRP A 61 4.68 1.91 6.32
C TRP A 61 4.41 0.60 7.08
N ALA A 62 3.17 0.10 7.04
CA ALA A 62 2.85 -1.20 7.62
C ALA A 62 3.65 -2.34 6.97
N GLY A 63 3.89 -2.27 5.65
CA GLY A 63 4.78 -3.20 4.94
C GLY A 63 6.22 -3.16 5.43
N LEU A 64 6.76 -1.95 5.69
CA LEU A 64 8.10 -1.78 6.26
C LEU A 64 8.18 -2.27 7.70
N GLN A 65 7.18 -1.97 8.54
CA GLN A 65 7.15 -2.48 9.92
C GLN A 65 7.12 -4.02 9.95
N ARG A 66 6.38 -4.64 9.06
CA ARG A 66 6.39 -6.10 8.89
C ARG A 66 7.77 -6.60 8.44
N ALA A 67 8.47 -5.90 7.54
CA ALA A 67 9.83 -6.26 7.14
C ALA A 67 10.82 -6.13 8.31
N GLN A 68 10.64 -5.15 9.17
CA GLN A 68 11.43 -5.04 10.40
C GLN A 68 11.20 -6.23 11.34
N GLU A 69 9.94 -6.63 11.54
CA GLU A 69 9.57 -7.72 12.46
C GLU A 69 9.97 -9.10 11.92
N GLU A 70 9.71 -9.38 10.63
CA GLU A 70 9.85 -10.72 10.05
C GLU A 70 11.21 -10.96 9.40
N LEU A 71 11.85 -9.90 8.84
CA LEU A 71 13.10 -10.01 8.07
C LEU A 71 14.30 -9.39 8.82
N GLY A 72 14.07 -8.66 9.92
CA GLY A 72 15.12 -7.97 10.66
C GLY A 72 15.67 -6.73 9.94
N CYS A 73 14.93 -6.13 9.03
CA CYS A 73 15.32 -4.89 8.37
C CYS A 73 15.39 -3.72 9.36
N GLU A 74 16.30 -2.78 9.11
CA GLU A 74 16.25 -1.46 9.74
C GLU A 74 15.43 -0.52 8.85
N VAL A 75 14.35 0.07 9.37
CA VAL A 75 13.41 0.85 8.58
C VAL A 75 13.23 2.26 9.09
N LYS A 76 13.06 3.22 8.17
CA LYS A 76 12.81 4.64 8.50
C LYS A 76 11.88 5.25 7.44
N TYR A 77 11.13 6.27 7.83
CA TYR A 77 10.43 7.12 6.87
C TYR A 77 10.89 8.58 6.95
N PHE A 78 10.80 9.25 5.82
CA PHE A 78 10.97 10.70 5.66
C PHE A 78 9.65 11.25 5.16
N GLU A 79 9.05 12.12 5.94
CA GLU A 79 7.76 12.71 5.60
C GLU A 79 7.94 13.95 4.75
N SER A 80 7.22 14.03 3.63
CA SER A 80 7.19 15.20 2.76
C SER A 80 5.86 15.94 2.95
N LYS A 81 5.92 17.25 3.11
CA LYS A 81 4.74 18.12 3.26
C LYS A 81 4.43 18.87 1.98
N THR A 82 5.44 19.04 1.15
CA THR A 82 5.37 19.71 -0.15
C THR A 82 6.28 18.98 -1.13
N ASP A 83 6.09 19.19 -2.42
CA ASP A 83 6.93 18.61 -3.48
C ASP A 83 8.40 19.04 -3.34
N ALA A 84 8.66 20.23 -2.76
CA ALA A 84 10.01 20.70 -2.49
C ALA A 84 10.78 19.86 -1.46
N ASP A 85 10.10 19.03 -0.68
CA ASP A 85 10.72 18.14 0.30
C ASP A 85 11.23 16.82 -0.32
N TYR A 86 10.78 16.46 -1.54
CA TYR A 86 11.10 15.16 -2.15
C TYR A 86 12.61 14.99 -2.37
N ALA A 87 13.26 15.90 -3.09
CA ALA A 87 14.69 15.79 -3.38
C ALA A 87 15.54 15.77 -2.10
N PRO A 88 15.40 16.72 -1.15
CA PRO A 88 16.13 16.69 0.11
C PRO A 88 15.94 15.40 0.93
N ASN A 89 14.72 14.85 0.96
CA ASN A 89 14.43 13.61 1.68
C ASN A 89 15.10 12.40 1.02
N LEU A 90 15.06 12.32 -0.31
CA LEU A 90 15.73 11.26 -1.07
C LEU A 90 17.24 11.32 -0.91
N GLU A 91 17.85 12.51 -1.07
CA GLU A 91 19.29 12.71 -0.90
C GLU A 91 19.74 12.41 0.55
N THR A 92 18.93 12.80 1.55
CA THR A 92 19.21 12.45 2.94
C THR A 92 19.20 10.94 3.16
N ALA A 93 18.26 10.22 2.55
CA ALA A 93 18.19 8.76 2.63
C ALA A 93 19.42 8.11 1.97
N VAL A 94 19.90 8.64 0.84
CA VAL A 94 21.15 8.18 0.21
C VAL A 94 22.35 8.46 1.13
N ASP A 95 22.47 9.67 1.67
CA ASP A 95 23.57 10.06 2.54
C ASP A 95 23.63 9.26 3.86
N GLU A 96 22.45 8.84 4.38
CA GLU A 96 22.36 7.97 5.55
C GLU A 96 22.69 6.49 5.21
N GLY A 97 22.87 6.13 3.94
CA GLY A 97 23.34 4.82 3.49
C GLY A 97 22.27 3.72 3.60
N TYR A 98 21.03 3.98 3.18
CA TYR A 98 20.00 2.94 3.05
C TYR A 98 20.26 2.09 1.80
N ASP A 99 20.06 0.76 1.90
CA ASP A 99 20.25 -0.18 0.80
C ASP A 99 19.15 -0.06 -0.26
N LEU A 100 17.92 0.26 0.17
CA LEU A 100 16.75 0.47 -0.68
C LEU A 100 16.00 1.73 -0.23
N ILE A 101 15.66 2.60 -1.17
CA ILE A 101 14.89 3.82 -0.91
C ILE A 101 13.58 3.74 -1.71
N LEU A 102 12.46 3.78 -0.99
CA LEU A 102 11.11 3.67 -1.54
C LEU A 102 10.48 5.06 -1.68
N CYS A 103 10.05 5.41 -2.88
CA CYS A 103 9.22 6.59 -3.16
C CYS A 103 7.75 6.15 -3.14
N ILE A 104 6.97 6.68 -2.21
CA ILE A 104 5.56 6.30 -2.07
C ILE A 104 4.70 7.32 -2.80
N GLY A 105 4.40 6.99 -4.08
CA GLY A 105 3.52 7.76 -4.95
C GLY A 105 4.18 8.36 -6.17
N PHE A 106 3.36 8.46 -7.23
CA PHE A 106 3.76 8.94 -8.56
C PHE A 106 4.22 10.42 -8.59
N LEU A 107 3.81 11.23 -7.60
CA LEU A 107 4.21 12.64 -7.52
C LEU A 107 5.73 12.86 -7.45
N MET A 108 6.46 11.84 -7.00
CA MET A 108 7.92 11.89 -6.91
C MET A 108 8.64 11.47 -8.20
N ALA A 109 7.92 11.05 -9.26
CA ALA A 109 8.54 10.41 -10.41
C ALA A 109 9.61 11.26 -11.10
N ASP A 110 9.34 12.53 -11.38
CA ASP A 110 10.30 13.42 -12.02
C ASP A 110 11.50 13.73 -11.11
N THR A 111 11.23 14.00 -9.83
CA THR A 111 12.30 14.23 -8.84
C THR A 111 13.16 12.97 -8.65
N LEU A 112 12.54 11.80 -8.56
CA LEU A 112 13.27 10.54 -8.43
C LEU A 112 14.13 10.26 -9.66
N LYS A 113 13.64 10.55 -10.86
CA LYS A 113 14.41 10.40 -12.11
C LYS A 113 15.71 11.21 -12.08
N GLU A 114 15.66 12.45 -11.59
CA GLU A 114 16.83 13.31 -11.46
C GLU A 114 17.78 12.82 -10.35
N VAL A 115 17.26 12.47 -9.19
CA VAL A 115 18.07 11.98 -8.06
C VAL A 115 18.71 10.62 -8.43
N ALA A 116 17.95 9.66 -8.96
CA ALA A 116 18.46 8.36 -9.33
C ALA A 116 19.60 8.42 -10.36
N ALA A 117 19.54 9.38 -11.30
CA ALA A 117 20.61 9.62 -12.27
C ALA A 117 21.90 10.10 -11.61
N ASN A 118 21.82 10.84 -10.49
CA ASN A 118 22.98 11.33 -9.75
C ASN A 118 23.59 10.24 -8.83
N TYR A 119 22.84 9.20 -8.49
CA TYR A 119 23.25 8.11 -7.61
C TYR A 119 23.06 6.73 -8.28
N PRO A 120 23.82 6.42 -9.35
CA PRO A 120 23.58 5.22 -10.17
C PRO A 120 23.79 3.90 -9.43
N ASP A 121 24.54 3.87 -8.34
CA ASP A 121 24.79 2.68 -7.51
C ASP A 121 23.72 2.47 -6.43
N GLN A 122 22.84 3.46 -6.19
CA GLN A 122 21.75 3.38 -5.23
C GLN A 122 20.53 2.70 -5.86
N THR A 123 19.95 1.72 -5.16
CA THR A 123 18.67 1.12 -5.57
C THR A 123 17.49 1.90 -5.02
N PHE A 124 16.57 2.27 -5.91
CA PHE A 124 15.31 2.91 -5.59
C PHE A 124 14.13 2.04 -6.03
N ALA A 125 12.96 2.30 -5.44
CA ALA A 125 11.69 1.84 -6.00
C ALA A 125 10.64 2.95 -5.88
N ILE A 126 9.69 2.96 -6.81
CA ILE A 126 8.57 3.92 -6.82
C ILE A 126 7.27 3.15 -6.90
N VAL A 127 6.33 3.49 -6.01
CA VAL A 127 4.98 2.92 -6.00
C VAL A 127 4.05 3.82 -6.82
N ASP A 128 3.17 3.19 -7.60
CA ASP A 128 2.23 3.85 -8.52
C ASP A 128 2.89 4.58 -9.68
N ASN A 129 4.04 4.08 -10.12
CA ASN A 129 4.68 4.54 -11.34
C ASN A 129 5.55 3.42 -11.93
N SER A 130 5.72 3.43 -13.23
CA SER A 130 6.73 2.60 -13.87
C SER A 130 8.14 3.09 -13.55
N SER A 131 9.13 2.22 -13.74
CA SER A 131 10.54 2.56 -13.56
C SER A 131 10.92 3.83 -14.33
N VAL A 132 11.63 4.74 -13.67
CA VAL A 132 12.11 6.01 -14.25
C VAL A 132 13.63 6.03 -14.49
N GLY A 133 14.32 4.91 -14.25
CA GLY A 133 15.77 4.78 -14.43
C GLY A 133 16.27 3.36 -14.24
N ASP A 134 17.49 3.08 -14.68
CA ASP A 134 18.09 1.73 -14.66
C ASP A 134 18.26 1.16 -13.22
N ASN A 135 18.31 2.04 -12.23
CA ASN A 135 18.43 1.71 -10.80
C ASN A 135 17.11 1.89 -10.02
N VAL A 136 15.98 2.05 -10.72
CA VAL A 136 14.65 2.24 -10.12
C VAL A 136 13.75 1.05 -10.45
N ILE A 137 13.01 0.55 -9.46
CA ILE A 137 11.98 -0.47 -9.63
C ILE A 137 10.62 0.22 -9.60
N GLY A 138 9.81 0.04 -10.65
CA GLY A 138 8.40 0.48 -10.66
C GLY A 138 7.50 -0.55 -9.98
N VAL A 139 6.52 -0.12 -9.18
CA VAL A 139 5.54 -0.99 -8.54
C VAL A 139 4.15 -0.48 -8.83
N ASN A 140 3.38 -1.25 -9.59
CA ASN A 140 2.06 -0.88 -10.08
C ASN A 140 0.99 -1.86 -9.61
N PHE A 141 -0.24 -1.37 -9.50
CA PHE A 141 -1.42 -2.13 -9.08
C PHE A 141 -2.56 -1.92 -10.07
N ALA A 142 -3.27 -2.98 -10.41
CA ALA A 142 -4.47 -2.94 -11.27
C ALA A 142 -5.68 -2.43 -10.46
N THR A 143 -5.65 -1.14 -10.11
CA THR A 143 -6.63 -0.53 -9.20
C THR A 143 -8.01 -0.39 -9.81
N GLU A 144 -8.12 -0.42 -11.15
CA GLU A 144 -9.39 -0.52 -11.86
C GLU A 144 -10.18 -1.76 -11.45
N GLN A 145 -9.50 -2.87 -11.12
CA GLN A 145 -10.18 -4.12 -10.78
C GLN A 145 -10.88 -4.05 -9.42
N CYS A 146 -10.21 -3.58 -8.36
CA CYS A 146 -10.87 -3.40 -7.06
C CYS A 146 -11.91 -2.28 -7.10
N SER A 147 -11.66 -1.20 -7.87
CA SER A 147 -12.61 -0.11 -8.05
C SER A 147 -13.87 -0.54 -8.80
N TYR A 148 -13.76 -1.45 -9.77
CA TYR A 148 -14.93 -2.07 -10.42
C TYR A 148 -15.79 -2.78 -9.39
N LEU A 149 -15.20 -3.59 -8.52
CA LEU A 149 -15.93 -4.34 -7.51
C LEU A 149 -16.68 -3.42 -6.53
N VAL A 150 -16.06 -2.32 -6.09
CA VAL A 150 -16.74 -1.38 -5.22
C VAL A 150 -17.75 -0.51 -5.97
N GLY A 151 -17.60 -0.33 -7.29
CA GLY A 151 -18.62 0.23 -8.17
C GLY A 151 -19.87 -0.64 -8.22
N VAL A 152 -19.70 -1.97 -8.33
CA VAL A 152 -20.79 -2.95 -8.21
C VAL A 152 -21.49 -2.84 -6.86
N ALA A 153 -20.69 -2.74 -5.77
CA ALA A 153 -21.23 -2.58 -4.42
C ALA A 153 -22.05 -1.29 -4.29
N ALA A 154 -21.53 -0.15 -4.76
CA ALA A 154 -22.22 1.15 -4.72
C ALA A 154 -23.53 1.12 -5.47
N ALA A 155 -23.52 0.59 -6.70
CA ALA A 155 -24.70 0.52 -7.57
C ALA A 155 -25.78 -0.43 -7.04
N THR A 156 -25.39 -1.48 -6.30
CA THR A 156 -26.34 -2.42 -5.68
C THR A 156 -26.94 -1.82 -4.40
N MET A 157 -26.17 -1.04 -3.64
CA MET A 157 -26.59 -0.53 -2.33
C MET A 157 -27.27 0.83 -2.39
N THR A 158 -27.10 1.61 -3.47
CA THR A 158 -27.78 2.91 -3.59
C THR A 158 -29.29 2.75 -3.63
N LYS A 159 -30.00 3.68 -2.96
CA LYS A 159 -31.47 3.79 -2.95
C LYS A 159 -31.96 4.96 -3.79
N THR A 160 -31.04 5.83 -4.21
CA THR A 160 -31.35 7.04 -4.97
C THR A 160 -30.95 6.94 -6.44
N ASN A 161 -30.28 5.88 -6.85
CA ASN A 161 -29.60 5.75 -8.16
C ASN A 161 -28.64 6.92 -8.40
N ASN A 162 -27.94 7.36 -7.34
CA ASN A 162 -27.00 8.47 -7.41
C ASN A 162 -25.88 8.18 -6.40
N VAL A 163 -24.67 8.08 -6.89
CA VAL A 163 -23.47 7.81 -6.09
C VAL A 163 -22.42 8.88 -6.34
N GLY A 164 -21.41 8.96 -5.49
CA GLY A 164 -20.33 9.92 -5.63
C GLY A 164 -18.97 9.26 -5.75
N PHE A 165 -18.03 9.95 -6.39
CA PHE A 165 -16.62 9.61 -6.45
C PHE A 165 -15.76 10.84 -6.15
N VAL A 166 -14.88 10.73 -5.14
CA VAL A 166 -13.90 11.76 -4.79
C VAL A 166 -12.52 11.24 -5.13
N ILE A 167 -11.86 11.87 -6.09
CA ILE A 167 -10.48 11.58 -6.48
C ILE A 167 -9.53 12.62 -5.86
N GLY A 168 -8.37 12.19 -5.39
CA GLY A 168 -7.38 13.10 -4.80
C GLY A 168 -6.77 14.04 -5.82
N MET A 169 -6.26 13.49 -6.91
CA MET A 169 -5.67 14.24 -8.03
C MET A 169 -5.92 13.48 -9.33
N VAL A 170 -6.01 14.21 -10.44
CA VAL A 170 -6.12 13.61 -11.77
C VAL A 170 -4.73 13.23 -12.27
N SER A 171 -4.56 11.99 -12.67
CA SER A 171 -3.37 11.47 -13.35
C SER A 171 -3.71 10.13 -14.01
N PRO A 172 -2.89 9.62 -14.95
CA PRO A 172 -3.16 8.32 -15.56
C PRO A 172 -3.37 7.19 -14.55
N VAL A 173 -2.55 7.13 -13.50
CA VAL A 173 -2.66 6.10 -12.45
C VAL A 173 -3.89 6.31 -11.56
N MET A 174 -4.25 7.54 -11.25
CA MET A 174 -5.43 7.80 -10.42
C MET A 174 -6.73 7.61 -11.18
N ASN A 175 -6.72 7.87 -12.49
CA ASN A 175 -7.90 7.66 -13.35
C ASN A 175 -8.31 6.19 -13.43
N THR A 176 -7.40 5.23 -13.20
CA THR A 176 -7.75 3.80 -13.18
C THR A 176 -8.78 3.49 -12.08
N PHE A 177 -8.72 4.17 -10.93
CA PHE A 177 -9.76 4.06 -9.91
C PHE A 177 -11.12 4.54 -10.43
N GLY A 178 -11.15 5.67 -11.14
CA GLY A 178 -12.36 6.20 -11.77
C GLY A 178 -12.91 5.26 -12.83
N TYR A 179 -12.07 4.79 -13.76
CA TYR A 179 -12.50 3.87 -14.82
C TYR A 179 -13.15 2.61 -14.25
N GLY A 180 -12.50 1.98 -13.26
CA GLY A 180 -13.06 0.82 -12.60
C GLY A 180 -14.40 1.11 -11.92
N PHE A 181 -14.48 2.17 -11.11
CA PHE A 181 -15.68 2.52 -10.37
C PHE A 181 -16.86 2.82 -11.30
N TYR A 182 -16.67 3.68 -12.30
CA TYR A 182 -17.70 4.04 -13.27
C TYR A 182 -18.17 2.85 -14.10
N ALA A 183 -17.22 1.97 -14.52
CA ALA A 183 -17.57 0.74 -15.24
C ALA A 183 -18.42 -0.18 -14.37
N GLY A 184 -18.01 -0.42 -13.12
CA GLY A 184 -18.75 -1.27 -12.18
C GLY A 184 -20.16 -0.74 -11.87
N VAL A 185 -20.30 0.58 -11.72
CA VAL A 185 -21.60 1.24 -11.54
C VAL A 185 -22.47 1.04 -12.78
N ARG A 186 -21.93 1.34 -13.97
CA ARG A 186 -22.68 1.30 -15.24
C ARG A 186 -23.16 -0.09 -15.59
N ASP A 187 -22.29 -1.09 -15.42
CA ASP A 187 -22.60 -2.49 -15.73
C ASP A 187 -23.66 -3.08 -14.79
N THR A 188 -23.70 -2.58 -13.54
CA THR A 188 -24.64 -3.04 -12.52
C THR A 188 -25.98 -2.32 -12.59
N ASN A 189 -25.96 -0.99 -12.74
CA ASN A 189 -27.15 -0.16 -12.78
C ASN A 189 -26.96 0.98 -13.79
N PRO A 190 -27.38 0.77 -15.05
CA PRO A 190 -27.21 1.74 -16.14
C PRO A 190 -27.86 3.10 -15.91
N ASP A 191 -28.88 3.17 -15.03
CA ASP A 191 -29.60 4.41 -14.70
C ASP A 191 -28.98 5.15 -13.52
N CYS A 192 -27.96 4.59 -12.88
CA CYS A 192 -27.28 5.21 -11.76
C CYS A 192 -26.38 6.36 -12.22
N GLN A 193 -26.53 7.52 -11.59
CA GLN A 193 -25.70 8.68 -11.83
C GLN A 193 -24.47 8.63 -10.93
N VAL A 194 -23.32 9.11 -11.44
CA VAL A 194 -22.10 9.26 -10.67
C VAL A 194 -21.72 10.73 -10.65
N GLN A 195 -21.73 11.34 -9.46
CA GLN A 195 -21.16 12.67 -9.24
C GLN A 195 -19.64 12.51 -9.02
N CYS A 196 -18.81 13.38 -9.60
CA CYS A 196 -17.37 13.32 -9.42
C CYS A 196 -16.84 14.63 -8.83
N TYR A 197 -15.78 14.54 -8.04
CA TYR A 197 -15.06 15.69 -7.50
C TYR A 197 -13.56 15.41 -7.47
N ASN A 198 -12.79 16.27 -8.15
CA ASN A 198 -11.34 16.29 -8.03
C ASN A 198 -10.95 17.22 -6.87
N ALA A 199 -10.36 16.65 -5.81
CA ALA A 199 -9.91 17.42 -4.66
C ALA A 199 -8.63 18.23 -4.93
N ASN A 200 -7.90 17.84 -5.98
CA ASN A 200 -6.57 18.36 -6.31
C ASN A 200 -5.61 18.36 -5.10
N SER A 201 -5.78 17.38 -4.21
CA SER A 201 -4.99 17.23 -2.97
C SER A 201 -5.18 15.83 -2.38
N PHE A 202 -4.11 15.27 -1.84
CA PHE A 202 -4.18 14.07 -0.99
C PHE A 202 -4.23 14.39 0.52
N GLY A 203 -4.15 15.67 0.91
CA GLY A 203 -4.07 16.12 2.31
C GLY A 203 -5.23 17.03 2.78
N ASP A 204 -6.22 17.35 1.93
CA ASP A 204 -7.32 18.26 2.26
C ASP A 204 -8.58 17.53 2.75
N ALA A 205 -8.55 17.04 3.99
CA ALA A 205 -9.72 16.40 4.60
C ALA A 205 -10.94 17.33 4.69
N ALA A 206 -10.73 18.63 4.88
CA ALA A 206 -11.84 19.60 4.95
C ALA A 206 -12.55 19.76 3.60
N GLY A 207 -11.77 19.84 2.51
CA GLY A 207 -12.30 19.87 1.15
C GLY A 207 -13.04 18.57 0.79
N GLY A 208 -12.46 17.40 1.12
CA GLY A 208 -13.10 16.11 0.94
C GLY A 208 -14.44 15.98 1.65
N LYS A 209 -14.52 16.46 2.90
CA LYS A 209 -15.77 16.51 3.67
C LYS A 209 -16.81 17.41 3.02
N ALA A 210 -16.42 18.63 2.65
CA ALA A 210 -17.33 19.60 2.03
C ALA A 210 -17.89 19.08 0.69
N ALA A 211 -17.04 18.50 -0.15
CA ALA A 211 -17.45 17.90 -1.42
C ALA A 211 -18.46 16.77 -1.20
N THR A 212 -18.20 15.88 -0.24
CA THR A 212 -19.06 14.75 0.07
C THR A 212 -20.43 15.19 0.59
N ILE A 213 -20.48 16.20 1.49
CA ILE A 213 -21.75 16.78 1.95
C ILE A 213 -22.54 17.39 0.78
N ASN A 214 -21.85 18.04 -0.16
CA ASN A 214 -22.49 18.57 -1.37
C ASN A 214 -23.07 17.44 -2.25
N MET A 215 -22.33 16.34 -2.46
CA MET A 215 -22.83 15.17 -3.20
C MET A 215 -24.09 14.59 -2.53
N TYR A 216 -24.09 14.44 -1.21
CA TYR A 216 -25.27 13.96 -0.47
C TYR A 216 -26.46 14.91 -0.58
N THR A 217 -26.20 16.22 -0.57
CA THR A 217 -27.26 17.24 -0.78
C THR A 217 -27.85 17.15 -2.19
N ASN A 218 -27.02 16.80 -3.16
CA ASN A 218 -27.42 16.60 -4.57
C ASN A 218 -27.96 15.18 -4.85
N GLY A 219 -28.25 14.40 -3.82
CA GLY A 219 -28.97 13.13 -3.92
C GLY A 219 -28.10 11.88 -3.88
N ALA A 220 -26.78 11.97 -3.81
CA ALA A 220 -25.96 10.79 -3.58
C ALA A 220 -26.27 10.16 -2.21
N ASP A 221 -26.14 8.85 -2.10
CA ASP A 221 -26.29 8.11 -0.84
C ASP A 221 -25.15 7.13 -0.54
N VAL A 222 -24.25 6.93 -1.50
CA VAL A 222 -23.00 6.19 -1.37
C VAL A 222 -21.90 7.03 -2.03
N VAL A 223 -20.78 7.29 -1.34
CA VAL A 223 -19.64 8.02 -1.91
C VAL A 223 -18.37 7.19 -1.74
N TYR A 224 -17.69 6.93 -2.86
CA TYR A 224 -16.36 6.31 -2.90
C TYR A 224 -15.28 7.37 -2.95
N HIS A 225 -14.12 7.13 -2.33
CA HIS A 225 -12.96 7.97 -2.49
C HIS A 225 -11.70 7.18 -2.87
N ALA A 226 -10.84 7.83 -3.67
CA ALA A 226 -9.46 7.47 -3.91
C ALA A 226 -8.60 8.74 -3.71
N ALA A 227 -8.38 9.14 -2.44
CA ALA A 227 -7.94 10.49 -2.15
C ALA A 227 -7.00 10.61 -0.91
N GLY A 228 -6.37 9.51 -0.46
CA GLY A 228 -5.45 9.55 0.67
C GLY A 228 -6.09 10.15 1.93
N ALA A 229 -5.38 11.07 2.63
CA ALA A 229 -5.89 11.73 3.83
C ALA A 229 -7.11 12.66 3.56
N THR A 230 -7.28 13.16 2.34
CA THR A 230 -8.52 13.86 1.91
C THR A 230 -9.74 12.96 2.11
N GLY A 231 -9.59 11.64 1.92
CA GLY A 231 -10.61 10.63 2.14
C GLY A 231 -11.11 10.51 3.58
N LEU A 232 -10.31 10.90 4.57
CA LEU A 232 -10.76 10.94 5.97
C LEU A 232 -11.96 11.89 6.15
N GLY A 233 -11.95 13.00 5.41
CA GLY A 233 -13.09 13.94 5.38
C GLY A 233 -14.33 13.32 4.70
N VAL A 234 -14.15 12.50 3.67
CA VAL A 234 -15.25 11.76 3.01
C VAL A 234 -15.91 10.81 4.00
N ILE A 235 -15.10 10.03 4.75
CA ILE A 235 -15.58 9.10 5.77
C ILE A 235 -16.29 9.84 6.89
N GLU A 236 -15.74 10.97 7.37
CA GLU A 236 -16.36 11.78 8.40
C GLU A 236 -17.72 12.34 7.95
N ALA A 237 -17.83 12.80 6.68
CA ALA A 237 -19.11 13.27 6.13
C ALA A 237 -20.14 12.13 6.09
N GLY A 238 -19.78 10.93 5.66
CA GLY A 238 -20.67 9.78 5.66
C GLY A 238 -21.20 9.44 7.04
N LYS A 239 -20.31 9.42 8.03
CA LYS A 239 -20.65 9.20 9.44
C LYS A 239 -21.61 10.24 9.96
N GLU A 240 -21.34 11.54 9.75
CA GLU A 240 -22.19 12.63 10.24
C GLU A 240 -23.56 12.68 9.56
N GLN A 241 -23.63 12.34 8.27
CA GLN A 241 -24.86 12.37 7.49
C GLN A 241 -25.66 11.06 7.56
N GLY A 242 -25.13 10.01 8.21
CA GLY A 242 -25.74 8.69 8.26
C GLY A 242 -25.89 8.07 6.87
N LYS A 243 -24.90 8.31 5.99
CA LYS A 243 -24.82 7.85 4.61
C LYS A 243 -23.64 6.87 4.44
N LEU A 244 -23.64 6.13 3.34
CA LEU A 244 -22.60 5.17 3.07
C LEU A 244 -21.39 5.83 2.39
N VAL A 245 -20.21 5.34 2.75
CA VAL A 245 -18.95 5.63 2.09
C VAL A 245 -18.21 4.36 1.73
N ILE A 246 -17.35 4.43 0.73
CA ILE A 246 -16.43 3.36 0.36
C ILE A 246 -15.02 3.89 0.51
N GLY A 247 -14.19 3.15 1.24
CA GLY A 247 -12.80 3.46 1.50
C GLY A 247 -11.86 2.96 0.40
N VAL A 248 -10.54 3.17 0.61
CA VAL A 248 -9.48 2.79 -0.34
C VAL A 248 -8.21 2.30 0.37
N ASP A 249 -7.35 1.62 -0.36
CA ASP A 249 -6.04 1.07 0.00
C ASP A 249 -6.11 -0.04 1.04
N GLN A 250 -6.71 0.20 2.19
CA GLN A 250 -6.88 -0.76 3.28
C GLN A 250 -8.34 -0.83 3.73
N ASP A 251 -8.64 -1.78 4.61
CA ASP A 251 -9.97 -1.84 5.23
C ASP A 251 -10.16 -0.67 6.20
N GLN A 252 -10.86 0.37 5.75
CA GLN A 252 -11.13 1.58 6.51
C GLN A 252 -12.41 1.51 7.36
N SER A 253 -13.04 0.35 7.47
CA SER A 253 -14.28 0.15 8.25
C SER A 253 -14.15 0.54 9.72
N SER A 254 -12.96 0.40 10.30
CA SER A 254 -12.70 0.80 11.69
C SER A 254 -12.82 2.29 11.95
N LEU A 255 -12.69 3.14 10.92
CA LEU A 255 -12.80 4.60 11.05
C LEU A 255 -14.25 5.06 11.26
N ALA A 256 -15.21 4.38 10.65
CA ALA A 256 -16.65 4.62 10.83
C ALA A 256 -17.44 3.32 10.50
N PRO A 257 -17.52 2.36 11.44
CA PRO A 257 -18.16 1.06 11.19
C PRO A 257 -19.63 1.14 10.78
N GLU A 258 -20.29 2.25 11.13
CA GLU A 258 -21.66 2.55 10.78
C GLU A 258 -21.86 3.18 9.41
N ALA A 259 -20.79 3.62 8.74
CA ALA A 259 -20.85 4.36 7.48
C ALA A 259 -20.00 3.70 6.37
N VAL A 260 -18.86 3.10 6.70
CA VAL A 260 -17.98 2.48 5.70
C VAL A 260 -18.58 1.16 5.25
N LEU A 261 -19.12 1.14 4.03
CA LEU A 261 -19.73 -0.03 3.40
C LEU A 261 -18.71 -1.13 3.17
N THR A 262 -17.58 -0.76 2.61
CA THR A 262 -16.39 -1.58 2.29
C THR A 262 -15.24 -0.67 1.87
N SER A 263 -14.12 -1.23 1.40
CA SER A 263 -13.00 -0.49 0.81
C SER A 263 -12.47 -1.20 -0.44
N ALA A 264 -12.05 -0.41 -1.43
CA ALA A 264 -11.24 -0.91 -2.56
C ALA A 264 -9.81 -1.11 -2.05
N VAL A 265 -9.46 -2.34 -1.71
CA VAL A 265 -8.17 -2.68 -1.10
C VAL A 265 -7.08 -2.72 -2.15
N LYS A 266 -5.96 -2.07 -1.85
CA LYS A 266 -4.71 -2.07 -2.61
C LYS A 266 -3.57 -2.36 -1.63
N ARG A 267 -3.01 -3.56 -1.71
CA ARG A 267 -2.05 -4.11 -0.75
C ARG A 267 -0.65 -3.55 -0.99
N VAL A 268 -0.49 -2.23 -0.81
CA VAL A 268 0.82 -1.57 -0.88
C VAL A 268 1.77 -2.17 0.15
N ASP A 269 1.26 -2.53 1.33
CA ASP A 269 1.99 -3.23 2.37
C ASP A 269 2.65 -4.53 1.88
N ASN A 270 1.93 -5.32 1.08
CA ASN A 270 2.48 -6.55 0.49
C ASN A 270 3.55 -6.26 -0.56
N GLY A 271 3.33 -5.25 -1.42
CA GLY A 271 4.31 -4.85 -2.43
C GLY A 271 5.62 -4.36 -1.79
N VAL A 272 5.51 -3.50 -0.79
CA VAL A 272 6.67 -2.98 -0.04
C VAL A 272 7.40 -4.11 0.71
N PHE A 273 6.67 -4.98 1.39
CA PHE A 273 7.27 -6.15 2.06
C PHE A 273 8.00 -7.07 1.08
N ALA A 274 7.43 -7.32 -0.10
CA ALA A 274 8.06 -8.15 -1.13
C ALA A 274 9.39 -7.54 -1.62
N LEU A 275 9.44 -6.21 -1.84
CA LEU A 275 10.69 -5.52 -2.17
C LEU A 275 11.75 -5.66 -1.08
N CYS A 276 11.36 -5.51 0.20
CA CYS A 276 12.28 -5.70 1.32
C CYS A 276 12.84 -7.13 1.36
N LYS A 277 11.97 -8.12 1.14
CA LYS A 277 12.36 -9.53 1.08
C LYS A 277 13.33 -9.80 -0.06
N ASP A 278 13.03 -9.31 -1.27
CA ASP A 278 13.91 -9.44 -2.42
C ASP A 278 15.25 -8.74 -2.19
N GLY A 279 15.26 -7.62 -1.45
CA GLY A 279 16.48 -6.92 -1.04
C GLY A 279 17.35 -7.76 -0.10
N VAL A 280 16.76 -8.34 0.94
CA VAL A 280 17.46 -9.23 1.88
C VAL A 280 18.00 -10.47 1.18
N GLU A 281 17.26 -11.02 0.22
CA GLU A 281 17.62 -12.19 -0.57
C GLU A 281 18.58 -11.87 -1.74
N GLY A 282 18.77 -10.58 -2.08
CA GLY A 282 19.62 -10.15 -3.20
C GLY A 282 19.02 -10.44 -4.57
N THR A 283 17.71 -10.45 -4.69
CA THR A 283 16.94 -10.79 -5.90
C THR A 283 16.23 -9.60 -6.54
N LEU A 284 16.40 -8.39 -6.02
CA LEU A 284 15.87 -7.15 -6.62
C LEU A 284 16.29 -7.03 -8.09
N LYS A 285 15.40 -6.44 -8.88
CA LYS A 285 15.61 -6.21 -10.33
C LYS A 285 15.46 -4.74 -10.67
N PRO A 286 16.46 -3.90 -10.37
CA PRO A 286 16.43 -2.50 -10.76
C PRO A 286 16.22 -2.33 -12.27
N GLY A 287 15.57 -1.25 -12.68
CA GLY A 287 15.23 -0.98 -14.08
C GLY A 287 14.04 -1.78 -14.60
N SER A 288 13.27 -2.48 -13.72
CA SER A 288 12.09 -3.24 -14.13
C SER A 288 10.83 -2.80 -13.40
N ASP A 289 9.67 -3.21 -13.92
CA ASP A 289 8.37 -3.01 -13.30
C ASP A 289 7.84 -4.31 -12.68
N VAL A 290 7.21 -4.18 -11.51
CA VAL A 290 6.40 -5.20 -10.86
C VAL A 290 4.94 -4.77 -10.94
N ASN A 291 4.08 -5.62 -11.48
CA ASN A 291 2.67 -5.31 -11.65
C ASN A 291 1.84 -6.31 -10.83
N TYR A 292 0.99 -5.80 -9.98
CA TYR A 292 0.09 -6.57 -9.13
C TYR A 292 -1.35 -6.41 -9.57
N ASP A 293 -2.10 -7.48 -9.54
CA ASP A 293 -3.51 -7.54 -9.92
C ASP A 293 -4.35 -8.37 -8.92
N ILE A 294 -5.62 -8.59 -9.24
CA ILE A 294 -6.55 -9.36 -8.41
C ILE A 294 -6.13 -10.83 -8.27
N THR A 295 -5.40 -11.39 -9.26
CA THR A 295 -4.95 -12.79 -9.20
C THR A 295 -3.85 -12.99 -8.17
N SER A 296 -3.07 -11.94 -7.90
CA SER A 296 -2.05 -11.91 -6.85
C SER A 296 -2.62 -11.65 -5.45
N GLY A 297 -3.91 -11.27 -5.36
CA GLY A 297 -4.55 -10.83 -4.12
C GLY A 297 -4.06 -9.46 -3.63
N ALA A 298 -3.36 -8.71 -4.47
CA ALA A 298 -2.84 -7.40 -4.14
C ALA A 298 -3.88 -6.28 -4.32
N VAL A 299 -4.93 -6.52 -5.10
CA VAL A 299 -6.11 -5.67 -5.17
C VAL A 299 -7.36 -6.51 -4.95
N ASP A 300 -8.31 -6.01 -4.16
CA ASP A 300 -9.54 -6.73 -3.81
C ASP A 300 -10.57 -5.78 -3.17
N VAL A 301 -11.67 -6.34 -2.70
CA VAL A 301 -12.62 -5.68 -1.79
C VAL A 301 -12.26 -6.06 -0.37
N ALA A 302 -12.42 -5.12 0.56
CA ALA A 302 -12.15 -5.36 1.98
C ALA A 302 -12.98 -6.54 2.53
N PRO A 303 -12.43 -7.32 3.48
CA PRO A 303 -13.14 -8.45 4.07
C PRO A 303 -14.31 -8.03 4.96
N THR A 304 -14.31 -6.78 5.46
CA THR A 304 -15.42 -6.24 6.27
C THR A 304 -16.59 -5.87 5.35
N ASP A 305 -17.70 -6.58 5.54
CA ASP A 305 -18.89 -6.49 4.69
C ASP A 305 -20.21 -6.38 5.49
N THR A 306 -20.12 -5.94 6.74
CA THR A 306 -21.24 -5.94 7.70
C THR A 306 -22.43 -5.07 7.28
N LEU A 307 -22.17 -4.02 6.48
CA LEU A 307 -23.20 -3.13 5.95
C LEU A 307 -23.73 -3.57 4.58
N MET A 308 -23.08 -4.51 3.91
CA MET A 308 -23.55 -5.04 2.63
C MET A 308 -24.75 -5.94 2.81
N SER A 309 -25.76 -5.78 1.93
CA SER A 309 -26.83 -6.76 1.80
C SER A 309 -26.31 -8.09 1.21
N ASP A 310 -27.03 -9.19 1.42
CA ASP A 310 -26.68 -10.48 0.83
C ASP A 310 -26.64 -10.41 -0.71
N GLU A 311 -27.53 -9.61 -1.31
CA GLU A 311 -27.56 -9.35 -2.75
C GLU A 311 -26.26 -8.64 -3.19
N CYS A 312 -25.82 -7.62 -2.46
CA CYS A 312 -24.57 -6.90 -2.74
C CYS A 312 -23.36 -7.84 -2.65
N LYS A 313 -23.27 -8.65 -1.60
CA LYS A 313 -22.20 -9.64 -1.43
C LYS A 313 -22.15 -10.63 -2.60
N ALA A 314 -23.31 -11.13 -3.02
CA ALA A 314 -23.41 -12.04 -4.15
C ALA A 314 -23.02 -11.37 -5.48
N ALA A 315 -23.43 -10.13 -5.71
CA ALA A 315 -23.09 -9.37 -6.92
C ALA A 315 -21.57 -9.10 -7.00
N VAL A 316 -20.97 -8.64 -5.93
CA VAL A 316 -19.50 -8.39 -5.84
C VAL A 316 -18.72 -9.70 -6.06
N ALA A 317 -19.13 -10.80 -5.43
CA ALA A 317 -18.47 -12.09 -5.60
C ALA A 317 -18.56 -12.59 -7.05
N ALA A 318 -19.73 -12.47 -7.68
CA ALA A 318 -19.91 -12.86 -9.08
C ALA A 318 -19.08 -11.99 -10.04
N ALA A 319 -18.99 -10.69 -9.78
CA ALA A 319 -18.14 -9.78 -10.55
C ALA A 319 -16.65 -10.13 -10.42
N LYS A 320 -16.20 -10.44 -9.20
CA LYS A 320 -14.83 -10.88 -8.95
C LYS A 320 -14.46 -12.15 -9.72
N GLU A 321 -15.33 -13.17 -9.71
CA GLU A 321 -15.12 -14.40 -10.48
C GLU A 321 -15.02 -14.14 -11.98
N LYS A 322 -15.81 -13.20 -12.50
CA LYS A 322 -15.76 -12.81 -13.91
C LYS A 322 -14.48 -12.08 -14.30
N ILE A 323 -13.95 -11.24 -13.40
CA ILE A 323 -12.65 -10.61 -13.60
C ILE A 323 -11.54 -11.68 -13.57
N LEU A 324 -11.55 -12.55 -12.57
CA LEU A 324 -10.57 -13.64 -12.42
C LEU A 324 -10.58 -14.61 -13.63
N SER A 325 -11.73 -14.89 -14.20
CA SER A 325 -11.87 -15.73 -15.40
C SER A 325 -11.54 -15.02 -16.72
N GLY A 326 -11.37 -13.68 -16.68
CA GLY A 326 -11.19 -12.85 -17.88
C GLY A 326 -12.47 -12.60 -18.69
N GLU A 327 -13.64 -12.95 -18.17
CA GLU A 327 -14.94 -12.62 -18.78
C GLU A 327 -15.19 -11.11 -18.76
N ILE A 328 -14.80 -10.45 -17.66
CA ILE A 328 -14.75 -8.99 -17.54
C ILE A 328 -13.31 -8.53 -17.62
N LYS A 329 -13.01 -7.70 -18.61
CA LYS A 329 -11.77 -6.93 -18.68
C LYS A 329 -12.09 -5.50 -18.30
N VAL A 330 -11.70 -5.10 -17.11
CA VAL A 330 -11.90 -3.72 -16.62
C VAL A 330 -10.96 -2.78 -17.38
N PRO A 331 -11.44 -1.65 -17.95
CA PRO A 331 -10.59 -0.72 -18.67
C PRO A 331 -9.60 -0.04 -17.72
N ALA A 332 -8.34 0.04 -18.15
CA ALA A 332 -7.24 0.63 -17.41
C ALA A 332 -6.69 1.92 -18.06
N THR A 333 -7.12 2.23 -19.28
CA THR A 333 -6.73 3.45 -20.00
C THR A 333 -7.94 4.24 -20.46
N THR A 334 -7.74 5.53 -20.78
CA THR A 334 -8.78 6.39 -21.33
C THR A 334 -9.35 5.79 -22.61
N GLU A 335 -8.49 5.30 -23.50
CA GLU A 335 -8.90 4.74 -24.79
C GLU A 335 -9.78 3.48 -24.61
N GLU A 336 -9.40 2.60 -23.67
CA GLU A 336 -10.21 1.41 -23.36
C GLU A 336 -11.56 1.78 -22.74
N PHE A 337 -11.57 2.78 -21.85
CA PHE A 337 -12.78 3.24 -21.18
C PHE A 337 -13.73 3.92 -22.16
N ASP A 338 -13.23 4.85 -22.97
CA ASP A 338 -14.03 5.57 -23.96
C ASP A 338 -14.61 4.63 -25.03
N ALA A 339 -13.85 3.62 -25.43
CA ALA A 339 -14.34 2.61 -26.36
C ALA A 339 -15.48 1.76 -25.81
N ALA A 340 -15.50 1.50 -24.50
CA ALA A 340 -16.51 0.68 -23.84
C ALA A 340 -17.75 1.47 -23.39
N TYR A 341 -17.57 2.68 -22.86
CA TYR A 341 -18.61 3.44 -22.16
C TYR A 341 -18.91 4.81 -22.78
N GLY A 342 -18.05 5.28 -23.68
CA GLY A 342 -18.14 6.60 -24.32
C GLY A 342 -17.32 7.68 -23.60
N PRO A 343 -16.79 8.69 -24.37
CA PRO A 343 -15.84 9.68 -23.86
C PRO A 343 -16.44 10.66 -22.83
N ASP A 344 -17.76 10.78 -22.80
CA ASP A 344 -18.46 11.75 -21.92
C ASP A 344 -18.94 11.14 -20.61
N TYR A 345 -18.68 9.83 -20.37
CA TYR A 345 -19.22 9.16 -19.19
C TYR A 345 -18.35 9.39 -17.93
N TYR A 346 -17.04 9.45 -18.06
CA TYR A 346 -16.12 9.83 -16.99
C TYR A 346 -15.30 11.02 -17.48
N THR A 347 -15.72 12.20 -17.07
CA THR A 347 -15.01 13.43 -17.36
C THR A 347 -14.58 14.05 -16.03
N LEU A 348 -13.27 14.22 -15.85
CA LEU A 348 -12.72 15.07 -14.81
C LEU A 348 -12.22 16.32 -15.51
N ASP A 349 -12.80 17.45 -15.15
CA ASP A 349 -12.26 18.73 -15.55
C ASP A 349 -10.86 18.87 -14.93
N ASP A 350 -9.85 19.09 -15.78
CA ASP A 350 -8.47 19.35 -15.40
C ASP A 350 -8.32 20.62 -14.55
#